data_be4e76f70e778a90ba43668346f9fa06
#
_entry.id   be4e76f70e778a90ba43668346f9fa06
#
_cell.length_a   1.000
_cell.length_b   1.000
_cell.length_c   1.000
_cell.angle_alpha   90.00
_cell.angle_beta   90.00
_cell.angle_gamma   90.00
#
_symmetry.space_group_name_H-M   'P 1'
#
loop_
_entity.id
_entity.type
_entity.pdbx_description
1 polymer ?
#
loop_
_entity_poly.entity_id
_entity_poly.type
_entity_poly.pdbx_seq_one_letter_code
_entity_poly.pdbx_strand_id
1 'polypeptide(L)'
;MKKNVLFSSIVALAFATNANAEMVGDTIVIEQVEKIKIETRDTVQRIVISGTKEDPYFHYVQRISIPDTTAVRRNIKSVKEFNKITLDKNAKENSKTGLSLHMGVGLSTMTGAPKDYGFKVFPSFEYNVGITFDYTPFGKQNQWSIGLGVGWRLYHMSKNNYLVKNADRMVLQPYDGSQSNRASKISVFSLQVPLLYTHYFDSNRKWGVTVGGIVNFNTSAYTTRAYEYKEEDYSINTKSIGQRPVTVDAIIIVKPHTQLSFYCKYCPMTFFKNNRGDKMHQLSFGVCF
;
A
#
# COMPACT_ATOMS: atom_id res chain seq x y z
N MET A 1 21.85 8.70 -14.68
CA MET A 1 21.76 8.46 -13.24
C MET A 1 20.74 9.35 -12.51
N LYS A 2 19.53 9.60 -13.07
CA LYS A 2 18.51 10.45 -12.40
C LYS A 2 17.13 9.77 -12.21
N LYS A 3 16.98 8.48 -12.54
CA LYS A 3 15.68 7.77 -12.48
C LYS A 3 15.40 7.02 -11.16
N ASN A 4 16.39 6.80 -10.31
CA ASN A 4 16.21 6.00 -9.09
C ASN A 4 15.79 6.81 -7.85
N VAL A 5 15.86 8.13 -7.90
CA VAL A 5 15.51 9.00 -6.77
C VAL A 5 14.00 9.19 -6.63
N LEU A 6 13.25 9.16 -7.74
CA LEU A 6 11.80 9.37 -7.70
C LEU A 6 11.03 8.19 -7.08
N PHE A 7 11.51 6.98 -7.28
CA PHE A 7 10.85 5.76 -6.75
C PHE A 7 11.03 5.61 -5.23
N SER A 8 12.19 6.03 -4.71
CA SER A 8 12.46 6.00 -3.26
C SER A 8 11.56 6.99 -2.49
N SER A 9 11.23 8.13 -3.11
CA SER A 9 10.40 9.17 -2.50
C SER A 9 8.92 8.78 -2.41
N ILE A 10 8.41 7.99 -3.35
CA ILE A 10 6.99 7.56 -3.36
C ILE A 10 6.75 6.49 -2.28
N VAL A 11 7.70 5.60 -2.04
CA VAL A 11 7.57 4.57 -0.99
C VAL A 11 7.68 5.19 0.40
N ALA A 12 8.54 6.21 0.59
CA ALA A 12 8.64 6.93 1.85
C ALA A 12 7.38 7.75 2.18
N LEU A 13 6.71 8.31 1.18
CA LEU A 13 5.46 9.08 1.38
C LEU A 13 4.28 8.21 1.78
N ALA A 14 4.24 6.93 1.36
CA ALA A 14 3.15 6.01 1.72
C ALA A 14 3.16 5.60 3.20
N PHE A 15 4.32 5.67 3.87
CA PHE A 15 4.45 5.36 5.30
C PHE A 15 4.30 6.58 6.21
N ALA A 16 4.42 7.81 5.69
CA ALA A 16 4.41 9.03 6.48
C ALA A 16 3.01 9.59 6.83
N THR A 17 1.94 9.07 6.24
CA THR A 17 0.61 9.72 6.35
C THR A 17 -0.32 9.18 7.43
N ASN A 18 0.10 8.21 8.27
CA ASN A 18 -0.76 7.66 9.33
C ASN A 18 -0.11 7.51 10.72
N ALA A 19 1.00 8.16 10.98
CA ALA A 19 1.57 8.27 12.32
C ALA A 19 1.13 9.60 12.96
N ASN A 20 -0.10 9.67 13.44
CA ASN A 20 -0.43 10.57 14.54
C ASN A 20 0.06 9.90 15.85
N ALA A 21 1.36 9.85 16.02
CA ALA A 21 2.00 9.81 17.30
C ALA A 21 2.50 11.24 17.54
N GLU A 22 1.91 11.95 18.49
CA GLU A 22 2.56 13.07 19.13
C GLU A 22 3.86 12.54 19.76
N MET A 23 4.94 12.58 18.99
CA MET A 23 6.27 12.55 19.55
C MET A 23 6.65 14.00 19.78
N VAL A 24 6.39 14.48 20.98
CA VAL A 24 7.12 15.61 21.56
C VAL A 24 8.53 15.11 21.75
N GLY A 25 9.35 15.28 20.73
CA GLY A 25 10.78 14.96 20.74
C GLY A 25 11.51 16.10 20.06
N ASP A 26 12.35 16.80 20.83
CA ASP A 26 13.27 17.78 20.26
C ASP A 26 14.16 17.09 19.23
N THR A 27 13.97 17.42 17.96
CA THR A 27 14.84 16.95 16.89
C THR A 27 16.10 17.81 16.89
N ILE A 28 17.22 17.23 17.27
CA ILE A 28 18.52 17.89 17.17
C ILE A 28 19.10 17.60 15.78
N VAL A 29 19.16 18.59 14.92
CA VAL A 29 19.82 18.50 13.62
C VAL A 29 21.26 18.99 13.78
N ILE A 30 22.23 18.13 13.48
CA ILE A 30 23.65 18.47 13.53
C ILE A 30 24.21 18.37 12.12
N GLU A 31 24.49 19.50 11.51
CA GLU A 31 25.01 19.56 10.14
C GLU A 31 26.57 19.62 10.11
N GLN A 32 27.14 19.10 9.03
CA GLN A 32 28.59 19.17 8.73
C GLN A 32 29.52 18.68 9.85
N VAL A 33 29.20 17.48 10.37
CA VAL A 33 29.96 16.85 11.46
C VAL A 33 31.37 16.42 10.97
N GLU A 34 32.42 16.73 11.73
CA GLU A 34 33.78 16.30 11.41
C GLU A 34 34.06 14.85 11.82
N LYS A 35 33.56 14.42 12.98
CA LYS A 35 33.82 13.08 13.52
C LYS A 35 32.65 12.51 14.26
N ILE A 36 32.25 11.29 13.88
CA ILE A 36 31.27 10.47 14.61
C ILE A 36 31.99 9.22 15.13
N LYS A 37 31.93 8.99 16.45
CA LYS A 37 32.48 7.80 17.11
C LYS A 37 31.32 7.02 17.72
N ILE A 38 31.16 5.76 17.35
CA ILE A 38 30.15 4.85 17.91
C ILE A 38 30.87 3.77 18.68
N GLU A 39 30.67 3.73 19.97
CA GLU A 39 31.22 2.71 20.89
C GLU A 39 30.09 1.86 21.38
N THR A 40 30.20 0.53 21.22
CA THR A 40 29.24 -0.42 21.78
C THR A 40 29.93 -1.27 22.82
N ARG A 41 29.46 -1.20 24.05
CA ARG A 41 29.93 -2.03 25.17
C ARG A 41 28.72 -2.72 25.81
N ASP A 42 28.76 -4.03 25.85
CA ASP A 42 27.74 -4.90 26.45
C ASP A 42 26.29 -4.49 26.13
N THR A 43 25.66 -3.71 27.00
CA THR A 43 24.26 -3.27 26.92
C THR A 43 24.12 -1.78 26.63
N VAL A 44 25.20 -1.06 26.30
CA VAL A 44 25.17 0.38 26.08
C VAL A 44 25.86 0.73 24.77
N GLN A 45 25.17 1.45 23.91
CA GLN A 45 25.76 2.09 22.76
C GLN A 45 25.95 3.59 23.04
N ARG A 46 27.18 4.07 22.86
CA ARG A 46 27.54 5.47 23.04
C ARG A 46 27.87 6.07 21.67
N ILE A 47 27.12 7.09 21.30
CA ILE A 47 27.36 7.87 20.09
C ILE A 47 27.97 9.19 20.52
N VAL A 48 29.17 9.47 20.02
CA VAL A 48 29.89 10.74 20.28
C VAL A 48 30.06 11.46 18.94
N ILE A 49 29.55 12.67 18.87
CA ILE A 49 29.70 13.56 17.74
C ILE A 49 30.60 14.71 18.17
N SER A 50 31.70 14.93 17.46
CA SER A 50 32.71 15.93 17.81
C SER A 50 33.07 16.76 16.60
N GLY A 51 33.09 18.07 16.78
CA GLY A 51 33.45 19.05 15.76
C GLY A 51 32.34 19.22 14.72
N THR A 52 32.01 20.45 14.43
CA THR A 52 31.27 20.84 13.24
C THR A 52 32.13 21.87 12.50
N LYS A 53 31.84 22.14 11.23
CA LYS A 53 32.56 23.12 10.44
C LYS A 53 32.48 24.54 11.03
N GLU A 54 31.40 24.80 11.76
CA GLU A 54 31.14 26.11 12.40
C GLU A 54 31.66 26.17 13.83
N ASP A 55 31.69 25.03 14.56
CA ASP A 55 32.23 24.94 15.93
C ASP A 55 33.11 23.69 16.10
N PRO A 56 34.43 23.83 16.01
CA PRO A 56 35.40 22.74 16.20
C PRO A 56 35.35 22.12 17.61
N TYR A 57 34.83 22.84 18.61
CA TYR A 57 34.73 22.39 20.00
C TYR A 57 33.37 21.74 20.32
N PHE A 58 32.46 21.68 19.35
CA PHE A 58 31.19 21.02 19.53
C PHE A 58 31.34 19.57 20.00
N HIS A 59 30.61 19.19 21.05
CA HIS A 59 30.69 17.87 21.62
C HIS A 59 29.28 17.39 22.05
N TYR A 60 28.75 16.40 21.37
CA TYR A 60 27.48 15.80 21.70
C TYR A 60 27.65 14.31 22.03
N VAL A 61 27.07 13.86 23.13
CA VAL A 61 27.13 12.45 23.56
C VAL A 61 25.73 11.91 23.83
N GLN A 62 25.34 10.90 23.08
CA GLN A 62 24.13 10.16 23.33
C GLN A 62 24.45 8.75 23.82
N ARG A 63 23.78 8.30 24.86
CA ARG A 63 23.87 6.93 25.38
C ARG A 63 22.53 6.24 25.17
N ILE A 64 22.57 5.10 24.47
CA ILE A 64 21.42 4.26 24.19
C ILE A 64 21.62 2.95 24.98
N SER A 65 20.72 2.65 25.92
CA SER A 65 20.73 1.36 26.62
C SER A 65 20.11 0.29 25.72
N ILE A 66 20.86 -0.77 25.46
CA ILE A 66 20.38 -1.92 24.68
C ILE A 66 20.18 -3.07 25.67
N PRO A 67 18.94 -3.46 25.98
CA PRO A 67 18.65 -4.42 27.05
C PRO A 67 19.17 -5.84 26.78
N ASP A 68 19.47 -6.19 25.54
CA ASP A 68 20.05 -7.51 25.18
C ASP A 68 20.85 -7.43 23.86
N THR A 69 22.19 -7.54 23.96
CA THR A 69 23.09 -7.55 22.80
C THR A 69 22.95 -8.81 21.94
N THR A 70 22.49 -9.90 22.51
CA THR A 70 22.22 -11.15 21.76
C THR A 70 21.00 -11.02 20.87
N ALA A 71 20.00 -10.25 21.29
CA ALA A 71 18.82 -9.94 20.47
C ALA A 71 19.19 -9.07 19.26
N VAL A 72 20.06 -8.07 19.45
CA VAL A 72 20.54 -7.20 18.36
C VAL A 72 21.37 -8.00 17.34
N ARG A 73 22.25 -8.89 17.80
CA ARG A 73 23.01 -9.78 16.90
C ARG A 73 22.11 -10.74 16.13
N ARG A 74 21.05 -11.29 16.75
CA ARG A 74 20.05 -12.11 16.07
C ARG A 74 19.30 -11.31 15.02
N ASN A 75 18.87 -10.09 15.35
CA ASN A 75 18.16 -9.23 14.40
C ASN A 75 19.03 -8.83 13.21
N ILE A 76 20.31 -8.51 13.42
CA ILE A 76 21.26 -8.20 12.31
C ILE A 76 21.48 -9.44 11.45
N LYS A 77 21.58 -10.64 12.07
CA LYS A 77 21.73 -11.90 11.33
C LYS A 77 20.46 -12.21 10.52
N SER A 78 19.29 -12.01 11.10
CA SER A 78 18.00 -12.18 10.43
C SER A 78 17.80 -11.20 9.27
N VAL A 79 18.23 -9.94 9.42
CA VAL A 79 18.19 -8.93 8.33
C VAL A 79 19.17 -9.30 7.20
N LYS A 80 20.36 -9.81 7.51
CA LYS A 80 21.29 -10.30 6.49
C LYS A 80 20.75 -11.55 5.78
N GLU A 81 20.10 -12.45 6.50
CA GLU A 81 19.44 -13.63 5.94
C GLU A 81 18.22 -13.24 5.11
N PHE A 82 17.44 -12.27 5.56
CA PHE A 82 16.30 -11.71 4.81
C PHE A 82 16.75 -11.05 3.50
N ASN A 83 17.82 -10.24 3.52
CA ASN A 83 18.39 -9.66 2.32
C ASN A 83 19.00 -10.72 1.39
N LYS A 84 19.58 -11.80 1.94
CA LYS A 84 20.09 -12.92 1.17
C LYS A 84 18.98 -13.73 0.50
N ILE A 85 17.82 -13.89 1.18
CA ILE A 85 16.63 -14.53 0.63
C ILE A 85 16.05 -13.73 -0.53
N THR A 86 16.10 -12.39 -0.45
CA THR A 86 15.55 -11.49 -1.49
C THR A 86 16.48 -11.30 -2.69
N LEU A 87 17.79 -11.46 -2.51
CA LEU A 87 18.80 -11.17 -3.54
C LEU A 87 19.32 -12.44 -4.26
N ASP A 88 19.20 -13.60 -3.65
CA ASP A 88 19.71 -14.83 -4.24
C ASP A 88 18.65 -15.47 -5.16
N LYS A 89 18.55 -14.95 -6.37
CA LYS A 89 17.69 -15.53 -7.42
C LYS A 89 18.03 -16.98 -7.76
N ASN A 90 19.25 -17.42 -7.46
CA ASN A 90 19.75 -18.76 -7.80
C ASN A 90 19.45 -19.81 -6.71
N ALA A 91 19.26 -19.39 -5.45
CA ALA A 91 18.86 -20.32 -4.37
C ALA A 91 17.39 -20.78 -4.51
N LYS A 92 16.58 -20.10 -5.34
CA LYS A 92 15.16 -20.39 -5.55
C LYS A 92 14.89 -21.66 -6.37
N GLU A 93 15.87 -22.22 -7.07
CA GLU A 93 15.62 -23.33 -8.01
C GLU A 93 15.27 -24.66 -7.35
N ASN A 94 15.67 -24.90 -6.11
CA ASN A 94 15.45 -26.18 -5.40
C ASN A 94 14.62 -26.07 -4.10
N SER A 95 14.24 -24.90 -3.66
CA SER A 95 13.44 -24.72 -2.46
C SER A 95 11.94 -24.89 -2.76
N LYS A 96 11.26 -25.75 -1.99
CA LYS A 96 9.79 -25.90 -2.05
C LYS A 96 9.05 -24.71 -1.48
N THR A 97 9.74 -23.80 -0.79
CA THR A 97 9.17 -22.63 -0.14
C THR A 97 9.92 -21.37 -0.52
N GLY A 98 9.24 -20.26 -0.58
CA GLY A 98 9.81 -18.95 -0.90
C GLY A 98 9.03 -17.80 -0.26
N LEU A 99 9.66 -16.64 -0.24
CA LEU A 99 9.03 -15.37 0.12
C LEU A 99 9.07 -14.46 -1.10
N SER A 100 7.94 -13.86 -1.44
CA SER A 100 7.83 -12.95 -2.59
C SER A 100 7.23 -11.63 -2.16
N LEU A 101 7.77 -10.54 -2.70
CA LEU A 101 7.20 -9.20 -2.60
C LEU A 101 6.35 -8.96 -3.84
N HIS A 102 5.13 -8.51 -3.64
CA HIS A 102 4.21 -8.14 -4.71
C HIS A 102 3.88 -6.66 -4.64
N MET A 103 4.01 -5.99 -5.77
CA MET A 103 3.60 -4.61 -5.94
C MET A 103 2.70 -4.52 -7.17
N GLY A 104 1.56 -3.86 -7.03
CA GLY A 104 0.62 -3.69 -8.13
C GLY A 104 0.12 -2.27 -8.24
N VAL A 105 -0.04 -1.83 -9.48
CA VAL A 105 -0.63 -0.54 -9.83
C VAL A 105 -1.67 -0.79 -10.93
N GLY A 106 -2.84 -0.21 -10.77
CA GLY A 106 -3.91 -0.42 -11.73
C GLY A 106 -4.96 0.68 -11.74
N LEU A 107 -5.91 0.50 -12.61
CA LEU A 107 -7.12 1.29 -12.68
C LEU A 107 -8.23 0.59 -11.94
N SER A 108 -9.11 1.35 -11.31
CA SER A 108 -10.23 0.82 -10.56
C SER A 108 -11.53 1.49 -11.00
N THR A 109 -12.64 0.75 -10.91
CA THR A 109 -13.98 1.29 -11.17
C THR A 109 -15.00 0.55 -10.34
N MET A 110 -16.23 1.06 -10.30
CA MET A 110 -17.38 0.36 -9.70
C MET A 110 -18.39 -0.01 -10.77
N THR A 111 -18.85 -1.25 -10.74
CA THR A 111 -19.84 -1.81 -11.66
C THR A 111 -21.17 -2.01 -10.93
N GLY A 112 -22.27 -2.04 -11.70
CA GLY A 112 -23.61 -2.22 -11.13
C GLY A 112 -24.18 -1.00 -10.40
N ALA A 113 -23.42 0.11 -10.34
CA ALA A 113 -23.90 1.37 -9.81
C ALA A 113 -24.92 2.02 -10.76
N PRO A 114 -25.91 2.78 -10.24
CA PRO A 114 -26.74 3.65 -11.06
C PRO A 114 -25.88 4.57 -11.96
N LYS A 115 -26.37 4.84 -13.19
CA LYS A 115 -25.63 5.64 -14.18
C LYS A 115 -25.25 7.04 -13.69
N ASP A 116 -26.03 7.59 -12.80
CA ASP A 116 -25.85 8.94 -12.24
C ASP A 116 -24.58 9.09 -11.39
N TYR A 117 -24.02 7.97 -10.90
CA TYR A 117 -22.70 7.99 -10.24
C TYR A 117 -21.59 8.36 -11.21
N GLY A 118 -21.68 7.90 -12.46
CA GLY A 118 -20.74 8.21 -13.53
C GLY A 118 -19.31 7.91 -13.14
N PHE A 119 -19.04 6.73 -12.56
CA PHE A 119 -17.67 6.32 -12.21
C PHE A 119 -16.77 6.33 -13.43
N LYS A 120 -15.62 6.97 -13.28
CA LYS A 120 -14.61 7.09 -14.33
C LYS A 120 -13.49 6.10 -14.08
N VAL A 121 -13.15 5.29 -15.07
CA VAL A 121 -11.99 4.39 -15.00
C VAL A 121 -10.70 5.19 -14.85
N PHE A 122 -10.55 6.25 -15.60
CA PHE A 122 -9.46 7.21 -15.45
C PHE A 122 -10.02 8.55 -14.95
N PRO A 123 -9.51 9.13 -13.85
CA PRO A 123 -8.26 8.85 -13.11
C PRO A 123 -8.43 8.00 -11.84
N SER A 124 -9.25 6.97 -11.84
CA SER A 124 -9.39 6.08 -10.68
C SER A 124 -8.26 5.06 -10.62
N PHE A 125 -7.57 4.96 -9.48
CA PHE A 125 -6.37 4.16 -9.34
C PHE A 125 -6.48 3.15 -8.20
N GLU A 126 -5.75 2.05 -8.35
CA GLU A 126 -5.48 1.09 -7.29
C GLU A 126 -3.98 0.92 -7.11
N TYR A 127 -3.54 0.91 -5.85
CA TYR A 127 -2.19 0.55 -5.44
C TYR A 127 -2.28 -0.60 -4.44
N ASN A 128 -1.40 -1.59 -4.60
CA ASN A 128 -1.29 -2.68 -3.63
C ASN A 128 0.17 -3.07 -3.45
N VAL A 129 0.53 -3.38 -2.21
CA VAL A 129 1.85 -3.88 -1.82
C VAL A 129 1.65 -4.97 -0.79
N GLY A 130 2.36 -6.08 -0.93
CA GLY A 130 2.24 -7.20 0.00
C GLY A 130 3.39 -8.18 -0.11
N ILE A 131 3.46 -9.04 0.89
CA ILE A 131 4.43 -10.12 0.99
C ILE A 131 3.65 -11.43 0.98
N THR A 132 4.07 -12.40 0.17
CA THR A 132 3.50 -13.75 0.15
C THR A 132 4.54 -14.78 0.49
N PHE A 133 4.10 -15.78 1.24
CA PHE A 133 4.79 -17.04 1.42
C PHE A 133 4.33 -18.00 0.33
N ASP A 134 5.27 -18.48 -0.45
CA ASP A 134 5.05 -19.35 -1.59
C ASP A 134 5.41 -20.78 -1.23
N TYR A 135 4.57 -21.75 -1.61
CA TYR A 135 4.75 -23.17 -1.38
C TYR A 135 4.50 -23.97 -2.66
N THR A 136 5.45 -24.83 -3.04
CA THR A 136 5.40 -25.63 -4.27
C THR A 136 5.46 -27.13 -3.93
N PRO A 137 4.32 -27.75 -3.53
CA PRO A 137 4.31 -29.14 -3.07
C PRO A 137 4.51 -30.16 -4.19
N PHE A 138 3.97 -29.88 -5.39
CA PHE A 138 3.86 -30.83 -6.50
C PHE A 138 4.66 -30.34 -7.72
N GLY A 139 6.00 -30.39 -7.63
CA GLY A 139 6.86 -29.96 -8.73
C GLY A 139 6.96 -28.44 -8.88
N LYS A 140 7.82 -27.99 -9.80
CA LYS A 140 8.11 -26.57 -9.99
C LYS A 140 6.97 -25.77 -10.65
N GLN A 141 5.97 -26.43 -11.22
CA GLN A 141 4.91 -25.78 -12.01
C GLN A 141 3.74 -25.26 -11.17
N ASN A 142 3.51 -25.85 -9.99
CA ASN A 142 2.35 -25.52 -9.16
C ASN A 142 2.81 -24.83 -7.87
N GLN A 143 2.28 -23.65 -7.61
CA GLN A 143 2.64 -22.82 -6.46
C GLN A 143 1.39 -22.32 -5.75
N TRP A 144 1.35 -22.53 -4.45
CA TRP A 144 0.38 -21.89 -3.56
C TRP A 144 1.05 -20.70 -2.88
N SER A 145 0.31 -19.60 -2.74
CA SER A 145 0.81 -18.40 -2.09
C SER A 145 -0.22 -17.87 -1.12
N ILE A 146 0.20 -17.63 0.11
CA ILE A 146 -0.60 -16.93 1.13
C ILE A 146 0.20 -15.76 1.64
N GLY A 147 -0.46 -14.63 1.96
CA GLY A 147 0.31 -13.46 2.35
C GLY A 147 -0.46 -12.41 3.12
N LEU A 148 0.21 -11.29 3.31
CA LEU A 148 -0.32 -10.07 3.90
C LEU A 148 0.08 -8.87 3.04
N GLY A 149 -0.83 -7.93 2.90
CA GLY A 149 -0.58 -6.71 2.13
C GLY A 149 -1.49 -5.57 2.52
N VAL A 150 -1.29 -4.47 1.85
CA VAL A 150 -2.12 -3.27 1.93
C VAL A 150 -2.58 -2.88 0.54
N GLY A 151 -3.78 -2.35 0.46
CA GLY A 151 -4.36 -1.86 -0.77
C GLY A 151 -5.00 -0.49 -0.59
N TRP A 152 -4.82 0.36 -1.56
CA TRP A 152 -5.47 1.65 -1.63
C TRP A 152 -6.17 1.80 -2.96
N ARG A 153 -7.48 2.10 -2.93
CA ARG A 153 -8.34 2.28 -4.10
C ARG A 153 -8.97 3.65 -4.08
N LEU A 154 -8.90 4.32 -5.22
CA LEU A 154 -9.50 5.61 -5.49
C LEU A 154 -10.52 5.47 -6.62
N TYR A 155 -11.75 5.89 -6.38
CA TYR A 155 -12.83 5.86 -7.36
C TYR A 155 -13.30 7.29 -7.63
N HIS A 156 -13.06 7.80 -8.82
CA HIS A 156 -13.53 9.11 -9.23
C HIS A 156 -14.91 9.00 -9.85
N MET A 157 -15.77 9.91 -9.44
CA MET A 157 -17.15 10.00 -9.92
C MET A 157 -17.29 11.10 -10.97
N SER A 158 -18.47 11.18 -11.58
CA SER A 158 -18.87 12.29 -12.44
C SER A 158 -18.74 13.63 -11.70
N LYS A 159 -18.46 14.70 -12.45
CA LYS A 159 -18.44 16.06 -11.91
C LYS A 159 -19.85 16.63 -11.59
N ASN A 160 -20.91 15.89 -11.92
CA ASN A 160 -22.28 16.37 -11.77
C ASN A 160 -22.86 16.06 -10.39
N ASN A 161 -22.42 14.95 -9.77
CA ASN A 161 -23.00 14.44 -8.54
C ASN A 161 -21.92 14.13 -7.51
N TYR A 162 -22.30 14.14 -6.24
CA TYR A 162 -21.46 13.79 -5.11
C TYR A 162 -22.23 12.95 -4.08
N LEU A 163 -21.51 12.21 -3.25
CA LEU A 163 -22.09 11.40 -2.19
C LEU A 163 -22.19 12.20 -0.88
N VAL A 164 -23.37 12.17 -0.30
CA VAL A 164 -23.68 12.75 1.03
C VAL A 164 -24.18 11.66 1.94
N LYS A 165 -23.79 11.74 3.20
CA LYS A 165 -24.33 10.90 4.26
C LYS A 165 -25.60 11.53 4.80
N ASN A 166 -26.73 10.88 4.57
CA ASN A 166 -28.03 11.23 5.15
C ASN A 166 -28.40 10.15 6.18
N ALA A 167 -28.38 10.53 7.46
CA ALA A 167 -28.45 9.61 8.59
C ALA A 167 -27.42 8.47 8.43
N ASP A 168 -27.86 7.24 8.21
CA ASP A 168 -27.01 6.05 8.09
C ASP A 168 -26.78 5.61 6.63
N ARG A 169 -27.32 6.33 5.65
CA ARG A 169 -27.27 5.97 4.23
C ARG A 169 -26.49 6.99 3.42
N MET A 170 -25.68 6.52 2.48
CA MET A 170 -25.07 7.34 1.46
C MET A 170 -26.05 7.58 0.33
N VAL A 171 -26.27 8.85 -0.01
CA VAL A 171 -27.20 9.28 -1.05
C VAL A 171 -26.44 10.13 -2.05
N LEU A 172 -26.75 9.94 -3.33
CA LEU A 172 -26.21 10.74 -4.41
C LEU A 172 -26.99 12.05 -4.51
N GLN A 173 -26.28 13.18 -4.55
CA GLN A 173 -26.86 14.52 -4.73
C GLN A 173 -26.16 15.25 -5.88
N PRO A 174 -26.90 16.04 -6.68
CA PRO A 174 -26.31 16.89 -7.69
C PRO A 174 -25.58 18.08 -7.05
N TYR A 175 -24.53 18.55 -7.71
CA TYR A 175 -23.90 19.82 -7.37
C TYR A 175 -24.82 20.98 -7.74
N ASP A 176 -24.77 22.05 -6.95
CA ASP A 176 -25.45 23.31 -7.26
C ASP A 176 -24.85 23.93 -8.53
N GLY A 177 -25.68 24.56 -9.35
CA GLY A 177 -25.26 25.22 -10.58
C GLY A 177 -24.22 26.33 -10.38
N SER A 178 -24.22 26.97 -9.20
CA SER A 178 -23.27 28.01 -8.80
C SER A 178 -21.86 27.52 -8.44
N GLN A 179 -21.65 26.21 -8.34
CA GLN A 179 -20.38 25.59 -7.99
C GLN A 179 -19.58 25.21 -9.25
N SER A 180 -18.31 25.59 -9.31
CA SER A 180 -17.36 25.26 -10.38
C SER A 180 -16.28 24.26 -9.88
N ASN A 181 -15.36 23.83 -10.74
CA ASN A 181 -14.25 22.92 -10.43
C ASN A 181 -14.61 21.69 -9.59
N ARG A 182 -15.76 21.08 -9.92
CA ARG A 182 -16.38 19.99 -9.17
C ARG A 182 -15.58 18.69 -9.27
N ALA A 183 -15.35 18.02 -8.14
CA ALA A 183 -14.76 16.70 -8.09
C ALA A 183 -15.36 15.88 -6.95
N SER A 184 -15.69 14.64 -7.22
CA SER A 184 -16.14 13.67 -6.21
C SER A 184 -15.37 12.37 -6.34
N LYS A 185 -14.89 11.84 -5.22
CA LYS A 185 -14.14 10.60 -5.17
C LYS A 185 -14.43 9.80 -3.91
N ILE A 186 -14.31 8.48 -4.02
CA ILE A 186 -14.32 7.55 -2.89
C ILE A 186 -12.91 7.01 -2.74
N SER A 187 -12.38 7.01 -1.51
CA SER A 187 -11.10 6.43 -1.16
C SER A 187 -11.30 5.29 -0.19
N VAL A 188 -10.63 4.17 -0.43
CA VAL A 188 -10.69 2.98 0.43
C VAL A 188 -9.27 2.50 0.71
N PHE A 189 -8.96 2.30 1.98
CA PHE A 189 -7.74 1.63 2.42
C PHE A 189 -8.10 0.30 3.05
N SER A 190 -7.38 -0.76 2.69
CA SER A 190 -7.62 -2.12 3.16
C SER A 190 -6.34 -2.85 3.50
N LEU A 191 -6.39 -3.67 4.55
CA LEU A 191 -5.44 -4.75 4.79
C LEU A 191 -5.88 -5.95 3.96
N GLN A 192 -4.95 -6.64 3.33
CA GLN A 192 -5.22 -7.70 2.35
C GLN A 192 -4.58 -9.01 2.77
N VAL A 193 -5.35 -10.09 2.66
CA VAL A 193 -4.87 -11.46 2.84
C VAL A 193 -5.11 -12.21 1.53
N PRO A 194 -4.13 -12.27 0.63
CA PRO A 194 -4.22 -13.06 -0.59
C PRO A 194 -4.04 -14.55 -0.30
N LEU A 195 -4.86 -15.37 -0.98
CA LEU A 195 -4.70 -16.81 -1.12
C LEU A 195 -4.72 -17.12 -2.62
N LEU A 196 -3.58 -17.48 -3.17
CA LEU A 196 -3.36 -17.58 -4.60
C LEU A 196 -2.84 -18.95 -4.98
N TYR A 197 -3.25 -19.41 -6.15
CA TYR A 197 -2.69 -20.58 -6.82
C TYR A 197 -2.13 -20.17 -8.17
N THR A 198 -0.88 -20.50 -8.43
CA THR A 198 -0.20 -20.22 -9.71
C THR A 198 0.13 -21.52 -10.39
N HIS A 199 -0.25 -21.63 -11.66
CA HIS A 199 0.20 -22.68 -12.55
C HIS A 199 1.16 -22.10 -13.59
N TYR A 200 2.38 -22.64 -13.63
CA TYR A 200 3.38 -22.28 -14.64
C TYR A 200 3.36 -23.30 -15.76
N PHE A 201 3.31 -22.85 -17.00
CA PHE A 201 3.26 -23.70 -18.19
C PHE A 201 4.63 -24.22 -18.59
N ASP A 202 5.70 -23.56 -18.12
CA ASP A 202 7.08 -23.95 -18.38
C ASP A 202 7.85 -24.27 -17.10
N SER A 203 8.89 -25.11 -17.22
CA SER A 203 9.74 -25.52 -16.10
C SER A 203 10.59 -24.37 -15.54
N ASN A 204 10.81 -23.32 -16.33
CA ASN A 204 11.57 -22.13 -15.93
C ASN A 204 10.71 -21.07 -15.23
N ARG A 205 9.41 -21.32 -15.03
CA ARG A 205 8.44 -20.42 -14.37
C ARG A 205 8.33 -19.04 -15.02
N LYS A 206 8.50 -18.97 -16.32
CA LYS A 206 8.42 -17.73 -17.07
C LYS A 206 6.99 -17.40 -17.52
N TRP A 207 6.21 -18.43 -17.86
CA TRP A 207 4.81 -18.32 -18.25
C TRP A 207 3.91 -18.96 -17.20
N GLY A 208 2.87 -18.26 -16.80
CA GLY A 208 1.93 -18.82 -15.84
C GLY A 208 0.65 -18.00 -15.69
N VAL A 209 -0.32 -18.63 -15.06
CA VAL A 209 -1.56 -18.00 -14.65
C VAL A 209 -1.74 -18.22 -13.16
N THR A 210 -2.09 -17.14 -12.45
CA THR A 210 -2.46 -17.19 -11.04
C THR A 210 -3.94 -16.91 -10.91
N VAL A 211 -4.61 -17.70 -10.11
CA VAL A 211 -6.01 -17.48 -9.71
C VAL A 211 -6.12 -17.54 -8.20
N GLY A 212 -7.10 -16.84 -7.65
CA GLY A 212 -7.29 -16.90 -6.21
C GLY A 212 -8.28 -15.90 -5.66
N GLY A 213 -8.23 -15.74 -4.34
CA GLY A 213 -9.02 -14.78 -3.59
C GLY A 213 -8.16 -13.88 -2.74
N ILE A 214 -8.63 -12.66 -2.54
CA ILE A 214 -8.03 -11.70 -1.61
C ILE A 214 -9.09 -11.28 -0.61
N VAL A 215 -8.89 -11.61 0.65
CA VAL A 215 -9.73 -11.08 1.73
C VAL A 215 -9.23 -9.68 2.05
N ASN A 216 -10.12 -8.69 1.94
CA ASN A 216 -9.82 -7.30 2.25
C ASN A 216 -10.53 -6.91 3.54
N PHE A 217 -9.78 -6.42 4.50
CA PHE A 217 -10.28 -5.76 5.69
C PHE A 217 -10.26 -4.24 5.41
N ASN A 218 -11.41 -3.68 5.08
CA ASN A 218 -11.56 -2.27 4.69
C ASN A 218 -11.55 -1.37 5.94
N THR A 219 -10.36 -1.05 6.40
CA THR A 219 -10.15 -0.35 7.69
C THR A 219 -10.53 1.13 7.62
N SER A 220 -10.40 1.75 6.45
CA SER A 220 -10.77 3.16 6.26
C SER A 220 -11.42 3.36 4.89
N ALA A 221 -12.54 4.07 4.89
CA ALA A 221 -13.15 4.56 3.67
C ALA A 221 -13.79 5.93 3.91
N TYR A 222 -13.61 6.83 2.94
CA TYR A 222 -14.19 8.15 2.97
C TYR A 222 -14.53 8.62 1.56
N THR A 223 -15.48 9.56 1.48
CA THR A 223 -15.77 10.28 0.24
C THR A 223 -15.30 11.73 0.37
N THR A 224 -14.72 12.24 -0.70
CA THR A 224 -14.32 13.64 -0.81
C THR A 224 -15.22 14.32 -1.81
N ARG A 225 -15.78 15.45 -1.44
CA ARG A 225 -16.48 16.40 -2.29
C ARG A 225 -15.63 17.65 -2.40
N ALA A 226 -15.21 18.05 -3.59
CA ALA A 226 -14.49 19.28 -3.84
C ALA A 226 -15.25 20.13 -4.86
N TYR A 227 -15.26 21.43 -4.66
CA TYR A 227 -15.87 22.41 -5.54
C TYR A 227 -15.34 23.81 -5.22
N GLU A 228 -15.42 24.69 -6.19
CA GLU A 228 -15.14 26.11 -6.05
C GLU A 228 -16.46 26.88 -5.97
N TYR A 229 -16.58 27.80 -5.05
CA TYR A 229 -17.71 28.68 -4.88
C TYR A 229 -17.24 30.09 -4.50
N LYS A 230 -17.62 31.12 -5.28
CA LYS A 230 -17.21 32.53 -5.08
C LYS A 230 -15.66 32.67 -5.02
N GLU A 231 -14.93 32.02 -5.95
CA GLU A 231 -13.47 32.04 -6.03
C GLU A 231 -12.75 31.39 -4.83
N GLU A 232 -13.49 30.68 -3.97
CA GLU A 232 -12.91 29.92 -2.86
C GLU A 232 -13.05 28.41 -3.10
N ASP A 233 -11.96 27.67 -2.80
CA ASP A 233 -11.90 26.21 -2.92
C ASP A 233 -12.40 25.53 -1.65
N TYR A 234 -13.41 24.68 -1.80
CA TYR A 234 -13.96 23.87 -0.71
C TYR A 234 -13.64 22.39 -0.92
N SER A 235 -13.16 21.74 0.12
CA SER A 235 -12.93 20.30 0.14
C SER A 235 -13.50 19.69 1.42
N ILE A 236 -14.50 18.83 1.27
CA ILE A 236 -15.25 18.22 2.38
C ILE A 236 -15.03 16.71 2.33
N ASN A 237 -14.49 16.16 3.42
CA ASN A 237 -14.27 14.73 3.59
C ASN A 237 -15.31 14.14 4.54
N THR A 238 -16.08 13.17 4.07
CA THR A 238 -17.05 12.42 4.87
C THR A 238 -16.51 11.03 5.16
N LYS A 239 -16.24 10.73 6.42
CA LYS A 239 -15.78 9.43 6.90
C LYS A 239 -16.96 8.50 7.25
N SER A 240 -16.67 7.23 7.49
CA SER A 240 -17.67 6.23 7.90
C SER A 240 -18.86 6.14 6.94
N ILE A 241 -18.54 5.93 5.68
CA ILE A 241 -19.49 5.94 4.56
C ILE A 241 -20.34 4.65 4.48
N GLY A 242 -20.24 3.76 5.45
CA GLY A 242 -21.03 2.52 5.50
C GLY A 242 -20.52 1.43 4.55
N GLN A 243 -19.25 1.46 4.17
CA GLN A 243 -18.61 0.40 3.41
C GLN A 243 -18.64 -0.95 4.17
N ARG A 244 -18.60 -2.07 3.43
CA ARG A 244 -18.43 -3.39 4.05
C ARG A 244 -17.03 -3.47 4.70
N PRO A 245 -16.95 -3.87 5.97
CA PRO A 245 -15.67 -3.98 6.66
C PRO A 245 -14.80 -5.11 6.11
N VAL A 246 -15.42 -6.19 5.62
CA VAL A 246 -14.73 -7.33 5.02
C VAL A 246 -15.34 -7.61 3.65
N THR A 247 -14.47 -7.73 2.65
CA THR A 247 -14.82 -8.10 1.28
C THR A 247 -13.85 -9.14 0.74
N VAL A 248 -14.29 -9.92 -0.25
CA VAL A 248 -13.43 -10.90 -0.92
C VAL A 248 -13.40 -10.58 -2.40
N ASP A 249 -12.21 -10.36 -2.93
CA ASP A 249 -11.98 -10.18 -4.35
C ASP A 249 -11.57 -11.51 -4.98
N ALA A 250 -12.16 -11.87 -6.10
CA ALA A 250 -11.60 -12.84 -7.01
C ALA A 250 -10.51 -12.17 -7.85
N ILE A 251 -9.36 -12.83 -8.02
CA ILE A 251 -8.24 -12.31 -8.80
C ILE A 251 -7.76 -13.33 -9.83
N ILE A 252 -7.41 -12.83 -11.00
CA ILE A 252 -6.65 -13.54 -12.01
C ILE A 252 -5.41 -12.71 -12.37
N ILE A 253 -4.24 -13.36 -12.47
CA ILE A 253 -2.99 -12.74 -12.90
C ILE A 253 -2.43 -13.57 -14.04
N VAL A 254 -2.13 -12.93 -15.14
CA VAL A 254 -1.41 -13.52 -16.26
C VAL A 254 0.05 -13.09 -16.16
N LYS A 255 0.94 -14.07 -16.08
CA LYS A 255 2.39 -13.88 -16.00
C LYS A 255 3.00 -14.23 -17.37
N PRO A 256 3.19 -13.25 -18.27
CA PRO A 256 3.91 -13.46 -19.51
C PRO A 256 5.40 -13.63 -19.21
N HIS A 257 6.17 -14.02 -20.20
CA HIS A 257 7.62 -14.28 -20.11
C HIS A 257 8.47 -13.10 -19.58
N THR A 258 7.85 -11.99 -19.22
CA THR A 258 8.48 -10.77 -18.72
C THR A 258 8.37 -10.69 -17.20
N GLN A 259 9.06 -9.72 -16.60
CA GLN A 259 8.92 -9.41 -15.16
C GLN A 259 7.57 -8.76 -14.82
N LEU A 260 6.87 -8.26 -15.82
CA LEU A 260 5.59 -7.58 -15.69
C LEU A 260 4.45 -8.59 -15.82
N SER A 261 3.52 -8.58 -14.89
CA SER A 261 2.31 -9.42 -14.92
C SER A 261 1.07 -8.54 -14.98
N PHE A 262 0.00 -9.04 -15.59
CA PHE A 262 -1.27 -8.33 -15.69
C PHE A 262 -2.28 -8.97 -14.75
N TYR A 263 -3.01 -8.14 -14.01
CA TYR A 263 -4.05 -8.64 -13.11
C TYR A 263 -5.41 -8.04 -13.42
N CYS A 264 -6.45 -8.81 -13.09
CA CYS A 264 -7.82 -8.35 -12.99
C CYS A 264 -8.40 -8.84 -11.66
N LYS A 265 -9.05 -7.95 -10.91
CA LYS A 265 -9.72 -8.25 -9.64
C LYS A 265 -11.18 -7.83 -9.70
N TYR A 266 -12.06 -8.69 -9.23
CA TYR A 266 -13.49 -8.41 -9.12
C TYR A 266 -13.99 -8.79 -7.73
N CYS A 267 -14.71 -7.87 -7.09
CA CYS A 267 -15.38 -8.12 -5.83
C CYS A 267 -16.87 -8.43 -6.08
N PRO A 268 -17.32 -9.68 -5.90
CA PRO A 268 -18.74 -10.03 -6.06
C PRO A 268 -19.63 -9.48 -4.93
N MET A 269 -19.02 -9.04 -3.83
CA MET A 269 -19.75 -8.43 -2.72
C MET A 269 -20.03 -6.96 -3.00
N THR A 270 -21.20 -6.48 -2.56
CA THR A 270 -21.55 -5.06 -2.68
C THR A 270 -20.63 -4.19 -1.82
N PHE A 271 -20.27 -3.02 -2.33
CA PHE A 271 -19.39 -2.08 -1.64
C PHE A 271 -19.97 -1.58 -0.31
N PHE A 272 -21.20 -1.12 -0.32
CA PHE A 272 -21.88 -0.69 0.89
C PHE A 272 -22.44 -1.88 1.68
N LYS A 273 -22.44 -1.74 3.02
CA LYS A 273 -23.18 -2.61 3.91
C LYS A 273 -24.68 -2.49 3.62
N ASN A 274 -25.47 -3.52 3.94
CA ASN A 274 -26.90 -3.59 3.64
C ASN A 274 -27.62 -2.27 3.98
N ASN A 275 -28.37 -1.74 3.01
CA ASN A 275 -29.18 -0.52 3.08
C ASN A 275 -28.40 0.79 3.34
N ARG A 276 -27.06 0.78 3.31
CA ARG A 276 -26.27 2.00 3.55
C ARG A 276 -25.86 2.74 2.27
N GLY A 277 -26.26 2.27 1.12
CA GLY A 277 -26.00 2.87 -0.18
C GLY A 277 -26.50 1.96 -1.30
N ASP A 278 -26.29 2.39 -2.54
CA ASP A 278 -26.70 1.63 -3.71
C ASP A 278 -25.80 0.41 -3.94
N LYS A 279 -26.36 -0.60 -4.62
CA LYS A 279 -25.62 -1.82 -4.93
C LYS A 279 -24.58 -1.52 -6.00
N MET A 280 -23.31 -1.73 -5.67
CA MET A 280 -22.20 -1.58 -6.59
C MET A 280 -21.07 -2.54 -6.23
N HIS A 281 -20.30 -2.97 -7.22
CA HIS A 281 -19.22 -3.94 -7.10
C HIS A 281 -17.90 -3.33 -7.55
N GLN A 282 -16.81 -3.72 -6.93
CA GLN A 282 -15.48 -3.21 -7.25
C GLN A 282 -14.85 -4.04 -8.37
N LEU A 283 -14.28 -3.37 -9.35
CA LEU A 283 -13.50 -3.95 -10.44
C LEU A 283 -12.19 -3.20 -10.56
N SER A 284 -11.09 -3.92 -10.65
CA SER A 284 -9.75 -3.33 -10.84
C SER A 284 -8.94 -4.17 -11.82
N PHE A 285 -8.11 -3.53 -12.60
CA PHE A 285 -7.18 -4.18 -13.52
C PHE A 285 -5.91 -3.37 -13.66
N GLY A 286 -4.79 -4.03 -13.83
CA GLY A 286 -3.51 -3.35 -13.86
C GLY A 286 -2.33 -4.28 -14.06
N VAL A 287 -1.17 -3.81 -13.62
CA VAL A 287 0.09 -4.52 -13.70
C VAL A 287 0.67 -4.76 -12.30
N CYS A 288 1.38 -5.88 -12.16
CA CYS A 288 2.09 -6.22 -10.93
C CYS A 288 3.47 -6.84 -11.25
N PHE A 289 4.38 -6.69 -10.30
CA PHE A 289 5.76 -7.19 -10.36
C PHE A 289 6.15 -7.91 -9.10
#